data_addf0cbbda8208ffe57ec0d0b8b7765c
#
_entry.id   addf0cbbda8208ffe57ec0d0b8b7765c
#
_cell.length_a   1.000
_cell.length_b   1.000
_cell.length_c   1.000
_cell.angle_alpha   90.00
_cell.angle_beta   90.00
_cell.angle_gamma   90.00
#
_symmetry.space_group_name_H-M   'P 1'
#
loop_
_entity.id
_entity.type
_entity.pdbx_description
1 polymer ?
#
loop_
_entity_poly.entity_id
_entity_poly.type
_entity_poly.pdbx_seq_one_letter_code
_entity_poly.pdbx_strand_id
1 'polypeptide(L)'
;MFPGSWGIGYIILEIIAASLAVGIIWQQWSRSSVRNWSFEERQTVKRQYARLMLLVSAGITLLLYMLSPIAAVIPDVVWRYLICMLIALPAVLWPLWNVKSRPMISSTRSARVLFILRVGLLLLIASIFVMGTIRTFLEGVPEAQAANAREDSLVQDLLRVGATRIYSEYWTCNRLIFHSQERIICSALDDQLKPGFDRYMPYRSIVKAALHPAYVLPLNSVQAKTFQREMLSQYVHYRHYVFEGYDVYQPDTNVGSP
;
A
#
# COMPACT_ATOMS: atom_id res chain seq x y z
N MET A 1 7.50 -1.65 -10.37
CA MET A 1 7.22 -0.99 -11.66
C MET A 1 6.41 -1.92 -12.53
N PHE A 2 5.14 -1.58 -12.83
CA PHE A 2 4.45 -2.26 -13.93
C PHE A 2 5.14 -1.82 -15.23
N PRO A 3 5.72 -2.71 -16.02
CA PRO A 3 6.21 -2.32 -17.34
C PRO A 3 5.00 -1.74 -18.09
N GLY A 4 5.15 -0.57 -18.73
CA GLY A 4 4.05 0.22 -19.28
C GLY A 4 3.08 -0.53 -20.21
N SER A 5 3.52 -1.64 -20.82
CA SER A 5 2.69 -2.53 -21.63
C SER A 5 1.55 -3.25 -20.90
N TRP A 6 1.72 -3.58 -19.59
CA TRP A 6 0.68 -4.25 -18.80
C TRP A 6 -0.44 -3.29 -18.41
N GLY A 7 -0.09 -2.03 -18.09
CA GLY A 7 -1.06 -0.99 -17.80
C GLY A 7 -1.98 -0.71 -18.99
N ILE A 8 -1.42 -0.64 -20.20
CA ILE A 8 -2.19 -0.44 -21.43
C ILE A 8 -3.14 -1.61 -21.67
N GLY A 9 -2.67 -2.85 -21.51
CA GLY A 9 -3.52 -4.05 -21.66
C GLY A 9 -4.69 -4.06 -20.68
N TYR A 10 -4.49 -3.66 -19.43
CA TYR A 10 -5.55 -3.54 -18.44
C TYR A 10 -6.60 -2.50 -18.85
N ILE A 11 -6.16 -1.29 -19.23
CA ILE A 11 -7.06 -0.21 -19.67
C ILE A 11 -7.90 -0.63 -20.90
N ILE A 12 -7.28 -1.29 -21.88
CA ILE A 12 -8.01 -1.79 -23.06
C ILE A 12 -9.09 -2.79 -22.66
N LEU A 13 -8.77 -3.77 -21.80
CA LEU A 13 -9.74 -4.75 -21.31
C LEU A 13 -10.86 -4.08 -20.50
N GLU A 14 -10.54 -3.10 -19.68
CA GLU A 14 -11.50 -2.32 -18.91
C GLU A 14 -12.48 -1.58 -19.82
N ILE A 15 -11.99 -0.87 -20.84
CA ILE A 15 -12.81 -0.18 -21.81
C ILE A 15 -13.74 -1.17 -22.57
N ILE A 16 -13.21 -2.31 -22.99
CA ILE A 16 -14.00 -3.36 -23.65
C ILE A 16 -15.10 -3.88 -22.72
N ALA A 17 -14.76 -4.19 -21.47
CA ALA A 17 -15.71 -4.68 -20.48
C ALA A 17 -16.82 -3.65 -20.18
N ALA A 18 -16.46 -2.39 -20.02
CA ALA A 18 -17.39 -1.30 -19.80
C ALA A 18 -18.33 -1.10 -21.01
N SER A 19 -17.77 -1.08 -22.21
CA SER A 19 -18.54 -0.94 -23.46
C SER A 19 -19.55 -2.08 -23.65
N LEU A 20 -19.14 -3.31 -23.35
CA LEU A 20 -20.05 -4.47 -23.40
C LEU A 20 -21.16 -4.38 -22.35
N ALA A 21 -20.83 -3.99 -21.12
CA ALA A 21 -21.82 -3.82 -20.05
C ALA A 21 -22.86 -2.74 -20.40
N VAL A 22 -22.41 -1.59 -20.88
CA VAL A 22 -23.28 -0.49 -21.34
C VAL A 22 -24.14 -0.96 -22.52
N GLY A 23 -23.56 -1.66 -23.51
CA GLY A 23 -24.29 -2.18 -24.66
C GLY A 23 -25.42 -3.13 -24.28
N ILE A 24 -25.18 -4.02 -23.29
CA ILE A 24 -26.21 -4.94 -22.80
C ILE A 24 -27.32 -4.19 -22.07
N ILE A 25 -26.99 -3.21 -21.23
CA ILE A 25 -27.97 -2.37 -20.54
C ILE A 25 -28.81 -1.57 -21.55
N TRP A 26 -28.16 -0.95 -22.54
CA TRP A 26 -28.82 -0.19 -23.60
C TRP A 26 -29.75 -1.07 -24.42
N GLN A 27 -29.31 -2.26 -24.84
CA GLN A 27 -30.12 -3.19 -25.60
C GLN A 27 -31.37 -3.62 -24.83
N GLN A 28 -31.27 -3.81 -23.52
CA GLN A 28 -32.41 -4.17 -22.69
C GLN A 28 -33.40 -3.02 -22.54
N TRP A 29 -32.89 -1.80 -22.37
CA TRP A 29 -33.72 -0.59 -22.30
C TRP A 29 -34.46 -0.29 -23.62
N SER A 30 -33.79 -0.55 -24.75
CA SER A 30 -34.38 -0.30 -26.07
C SER A 30 -35.45 -1.32 -26.46
N ARG A 31 -35.44 -2.53 -25.86
CA ARG A 31 -36.36 -3.64 -26.21
C ARG A 31 -37.68 -3.57 -25.46
N SER A 32 -37.67 -3.15 -24.22
CA SER A 32 -38.89 -3.12 -23.40
C SER A 32 -38.80 -2.04 -22.29
N SER A 33 -39.97 -1.51 -21.90
CA SER A 33 -40.07 -0.66 -20.72
C SER A 33 -39.66 -1.45 -19.46
N VAL A 34 -38.92 -0.82 -18.55
CA VAL A 34 -38.44 -1.39 -17.26
C VAL A 34 -39.57 -2.07 -16.48
N ARG A 35 -40.83 -1.58 -16.65
CA ARG A 35 -42.02 -2.11 -15.99
C ARG A 35 -42.35 -3.54 -16.42
N ASN A 36 -42.02 -3.92 -17.66
CA ASN A 36 -42.35 -5.21 -18.28
C ASN A 36 -41.20 -6.22 -18.24
N TRP A 37 -40.10 -5.90 -17.54
CA TRP A 37 -38.95 -6.81 -17.45
C TRP A 37 -39.29 -8.05 -16.63
N SER A 38 -38.92 -9.22 -17.17
CA SER A 38 -38.94 -10.50 -16.44
C SER A 38 -37.93 -10.43 -15.26
N PHE A 39 -38.07 -11.36 -14.33
CA PHE A 39 -37.13 -11.50 -13.21
C PHE A 39 -35.67 -11.66 -13.69
N GLU A 40 -35.44 -12.51 -14.69
CA GLU A 40 -34.12 -12.78 -15.26
C GLU A 40 -33.51 -11.58 -15.95
N GLU A 41 -34.30 -10.79 -16.66
CA GLU A 41 -33.86 -9.56 -17.30
C GLU A 41 -33.42 -8.53 -16.26
N ARG A 42 -34.19 -8.36 -15.19
CA ARG A 42 -33.84 -7.46 -14.08
C ARG A 42 -32.55 -7.92 -13.40
N GLN A 43 -32.35 -9.22 -13.17
CA GLN A 43 -31.11 -9.76 -12.60
C GLN A 43 -29.92 -9.54 -13.53
N THR A 44 -30.11 -9.70 -14.82
CA THR A 44 -29.07 -9.45 -15.82
C THR A 44 -28.62 -8.00 -15.79
N VAL A 45 -29.57 -7.07 -15.80
CA VAL A 45 -29.27 -5.63 -15.77
C VAL A 45 -28.60 -5.25 -14.43
N LYS A 46 -29.08 -5.75 -13.30
CA LYS A 46 -28.42 -5.53 -11.98
C LYS A 46 -26.97 -5.99 -11.98
N ARG A 47 -26.67 -7.18 -12.54
CA ARG A 47 -25.30 -7.69 -12.64
C ARG A 47 -24.42 -6.79 -13.53
N GLN A 48 -24.97 -6.26 -14.62
CA GLN A 48 -24.22 -5.33 -15.48
C GLN A 48 -23.95 -3.99 -14.80
N TYR A 49 -24.91 -3.45 -14.04
CA TYR A 49 -24.69 -2.25 -13.23
C TYR A 49 -23.61 -2.46 -12.17
N ALA A 50 -23.64 -3.60 -11.44
CA ALA A 50 -22.61 -3.91 -10.46
C ALA A 50 -21.21 -3.98 -11.11
N ARG A 51 -21.09 -4.61 -12.27
CA ARG A 51 -19.84 -4.66 -13.04
C ARG A 51 -19.39 -3.25 -13.47
N LEU A 52 -20.31 -2.46 -14.00
CA LEU A 52 -20.00 -1.10 -14.43
C LEU A 52 -19.51 -0.25 -13.27
N MET A 53 -20.13 -0.34 -12.10
CA MET A 53 -19.68 0.37 -10.90
C MET A 53 -18.27 -0.03 -10.47
N LEU A 54 -17.95 -1.35 -10.52
CA LEU A 54 -16.59 -1.82 -10.24
C LEU A 54 -15.56 -1.29 -11.24
N LEU A 55 -15.90 -1.30 -12.54
CA LEU A 55 -15.02 -0.79 -13.60
C LEU A 55 -14.79 0.73 -13.43
N VAL A 56 -15.86 1.50 -13.22
CA VAL A 56 -15.76 2.95 -13.02
C VAL A 56 -14.93 3.27 -11.77
N SER A 57 -15.13 2.52 -10.67
CA SER A 57 -14.33 2.70 -9.44
C SER A 57 -12.84 2.41 -9.70
N ALA A 58 -12.52 1.33 -10.43
CA ALA A 58 -11.15 1.00 -10.78
C ALA A 58 -10.52 2.06 -11.69
N GLY A 59 -11.25 2.52 -12.71
CA GLY A 59 -10.79 3.58 -13.63
C GLY A 59 -10.54 4.90 -12.93
N ILE A 60 -11.44 5.32 -12.03
CA ILE A 60 -11.24 6.52 -11.21
C ILE A 60 -10.00 6.36 -10.31
N THR A 61 -9.85 5.20 -9.67
CA THR A 61 -8.69 4.93 -8.80
C THR A 61 -7.38 5.00 -9.59
N LEU A 62 -7.35 4.39 -10.78
CA LEU A 62 -6.19 4.44 -11.66
C LEU A 62 -5.88 5.87 -12.11
N LEU A 63 -6.90 6.63 -12.51
CA LEU A 63 -6.77 8.03 -12.92
C LEU A 63 -6.20 8.89 -11.79
N LEU A 64 -6.77 8.79 -10.59
CA LEU A 64 -6.28 9.52 -9.42
C LEU A 64 -4.85 9.13 -9.06
N TYR A 65 -4.51 7.84 -9.17
CA TYR A 65 -3.14 7.38 -8.96
C TYR A 65 -2.17 8.00 -9.98
N MET A 66 -2.53 8.01 -11.26
CA MET A 66 -1.69 8.57 -12.32
C MET A 66 -1.51 10.09 -12.21
N LEU A 67 -2.53 10.79 -11.72
CA LEU A 67 -2.49 12.25 -11.53
C LEU A 67 -1.82 12.65 -10.20
N SER A 68 -1.60 11.71 -9.29
CA SER A 68 -1.00 11.99 -7.99
C SER A 68 0.52 12.18 -8.09
N PRO A 69 1.06 13.34 -7.73
CA PRO A 69 2.51 13.54 -7.68
C PRO A 69 3.20 12.63 -6.65
N ILE A 70 2.48 12.21 -5.61
CA ILE A 70 2.99 11.30 -4.57
C ILE A 70 3.32 9.93 -5.16
N ALA A 71 2.55 9.45 -6.14
CA ALA A 71 2.82 8.18 -6.81
C ALA A 71 4.16 8.17 -7.57
N ALA A 72 4.60 9.34 -8.05
CA ALA A 72 5.89 9.49 -8.71
C ALA A 72 7.06 9.53 -7.71
N VAL A 73 6.83 10.08 -6.50
CA VAL A 73 7.88 10.28 -5.48
C VAL A 73 8.06 9.04 -4.60
N ILE A 74 6.95 8.37 -4.21
CA ILE A 74 6.98 7.23 -3.27
C ILE A 74 6.15 6.06 -3.85
N PRO A 75 6.58 5.46 -4.97
CA PRO A 75 5.81 4.40 -5.64
C PRO A 75 5.59 3.18 -4.74
N ASP A 76 6.59 2.81 -3.92
CA ASP A 76 6.56 1.62 -3.07
C ASP A 76 5.52 1.67 -1.94
N VAL A 77 5.05 2.86 -1.57
CA VAL A 77 4.02 3.04 -0.55
C VAL A 77 2.64 3.19 -1.16
N VAL A 78 2.56 3.83 -2.32
CA VAL A 78 1.28 4.28 -2.91
C VAL A 78 0.61 3.18 -3.74
N TRP A 79 1.33 2.14 -4.19
CA TRP A 79 0.76 1.02 -4.95
C TRP A 79 -0.42 0.32 -4.24
N ARG A 80 -0.46 0.34 -2.92
CA ARG A 80 -1.57 -0.22 -2.11
C ARG A 80 -2.93 0.40 -2.43
N TYR A 81 -2.96 1.64 -2.93
CA TYR A 81 -4.20 2.29 -3.34
C TYR A 81 -4.78 1.69 -4.63
N LEU A 82 -4.00 0.91 -5.38
CA LEU A 82 -4.45 0.18 -6.56
C LEU A 82 -5.19 -1.13 -6.23
N ILE A 83 -5.39 -1.46 -4.94
CA ILE A 83 -6.07 -2.70 -4.52
C ILE A 83 -7.49 -2.80 -5.09
N CYS A 84 -8.16 -1.64 -5.30
CA CYS A 84 -9.48 -1.61 -5.93
C CYS A 84 -9.47 -2.19 -7.34
N MET A 85 -8.36 -2.10 -8.08
CA MET A 85 -8.21 -2.72 -9.40
C MET A 85 -8.21 -4.25 -9.32
N LEU A 86 -7.65 -4.83 -8.26
CA LEU A 86 -7.71 -6.28 -8.02
C LEU A 86 -9.14 -6.74 -7.72
N ILE A 87 -9.91 -5.95 -6.97
CA ILE A 87 -11.32 -6.23 -6.68
C ILE A 87 -12.16 -6.15 -7.97
N ALA A 88 -11.84 -5.21 -8.87
CA ALA A 88 -12.51 -5.07 -10.15
C ALA A 88 -12.08 -6.11 -11.20
N LEU A 89 -10.96 -6.83 -10.99
CA LEU A 89 -10.37 -7.75 -11.96
C LEU A 89 -11.37 -8.78 -12.51
N PRO A 90 -12.27 -9.43 -11.73
CA PRO A 90 -13.29 -10.31 -12.27
C PRO A 90 -14.24 -9.61 -13.24
N ALA A 91 -14.54 -8.32 -13.03
CA ALA A 91 -15.37 -7.54 -13.94
C ALA A 91 -14.61 -7.17 -15.23
N VAL A 92 -13.33 -6.83 -15.13
CA VAL A 92 -12.44 -6.55 -16.28
C VAL A 92 -12.26 -7.78 -17.15
N LEU A 93 -12.06 -8.96 -16.54
CA LEU A 93 -11.85 -10.22 -17.25
C LEU A 93 -13.15 -10.86 -17.73
N TRP A 94 -14.32 -10.37 -17.28
CA TRP A 94 -15.62 -10.94 -17.65
C TRP A 94 -15.83 -11.18 -19.16
N PRO A 95 -15.41 -10.28 -20.09
CA PRO A 95 -15.55 -10.55 -21.52
C PRO A 95 -14.86 -11.83 -22.00
N LEU A 96 -13.82 -12.28 -21.28
CA LEU A 96 -13.05 -13.47 -21.66
C LEU A 96 -13.83 -14.78 -21.40
N TRP A 97 -14.64 -14.82 -20.34
CA TRP A 97 -15.47 -16.02 -20.05
C TRP A 97 -16.95 -15.86 -20.38
N ASN A 98 -17.44 -14.66 -20.67
CA ASN A 98 -18.82 -14.48 -21.09
C ASN A 98 -19.00 -14.79 -22.59
N VAL A 99 -18.47 -15.89 -23.03
CA VAL A 99 -18.86 -16.43 -24.33
C VAL A 99 -20.16 -17.14 -24.11
N LYS A 100 -21.29 -16.59 -24.60
CA LYS A 100 -22.44 -17.43 -24.89
C LYS A 100 -21.90 -18.59 -25.70
N SER A 101 -21.89 -19.77 -25.09
CA SER A 101 -21.48 -21.02 -25.74
C SER A 101 -22.38 -21.21 -26.94
N ARG A 102 -22.04 -20.57 -28.06
CA ARG A 102 -22.51 -21.07 -29.33
C ARG A 102 -21.95 -22.48 -29.36
N PRO A 103 -22.81 -23.50 -29.50
CA PRO A 103 -22.36 -24.88 -29.44
C PRO A 103 -21.14 -25.02 -30.35
N MET A 104 -20.15 -25.76 -29.88
CA MET A 104 -18.84 -26.02 -30.51
C MET A 104 -18.93 -26.62 -31.94
N ILE A 105 -20.10 -26.59 -32.53
CA ILE A 105 -20.49 -27.18 -33.83
C ILE A 105 -20.27 -26.17 -34.98
N SER A 106 -20.04 -24.88 -34.73
CA SER A 106 -19.60 -23.99 -35.82
C SER A 106 -18.11 -24.24 -36.08
N SER A 107 -17.83 -25.06 -37.02
CA SER A 107 -16.54 -25.55 -37.50
C SER A 107 -15.62 -24.49 -38.12
N THR A 108 -15.75 -23.25 -37.76
CA THR A 108 -14.90 -22.22 -38.32
C THR A 108 -13.56 -22.18 -37.54
N ARG A 109 -12.46 -22.32 -38.26
CA ARG A 109 -11.07 -22.27 -37.76
C ARG A 109 -10.84 -21.08 -36.83
N SER A 110 -11.50 -19.96 -37.12
CA SER A 110 -11.47 -18.73 -36.33
C SER A 110 -12.06 -18.90 -34.91
N ALA A 111 -13.11 -19.69 -34.71
CA ALA A 111 -13.72 -19.86 -33.38
C ALA A 111 -12.80 -20.67 -32.44
N ARG A 112 -12.10 -21.67 -32.99
CA ARG A 112 -11.11 -22.48 -32.25
C ARG A 112 -9.88 -21.63 -31.86
N VAL A 113 -9.37 -20.86 -32.79
CA VAL A 113 -8.23 -19.95 -32.51
C VAL A 113 -8.59 -18.94 -31.40
N LEU A 114 -9.78 -18.33 -31.46
CA LEU A 114 -10.21 -17.38 -30.45
C LEU A 114 -10.42 -18.05 -29.08
N PHE A 115 -10.91 -19.28 -29.01
CA PHE A 115 -11.03 -20.06 -27.78
C PHE A 115 -9.65 -20.33 -27.17
N ILE A 116 -8.68 -20.80 -27.99
CA ILE A 116 -7.31 -21.08 -27.54
C ILE A 116 -6.65 -19.81 -27.01
N LEU A 117 -6.78 -18.67 -27.72
CA LEU A 117 -6.22 -17.37 -27.26
C LEU A 117 -6.80 -16.95 -25.92
N ARG A 118 -8.11 -17.13 -25.69
CA ARG A 118 -8.76 -16.79 -24.41
C ARG A 118 -8.27 -17.66 -23.26
N VAL A 119 -8.23 -18.99 -23.49
CA VAL A 119 -7.72 -19.93 -22.47
C VAL A 119 -6.25 -19.64 -22.18
N GLY A 120 -5.44 -19.40 -23.23
CA GLY A 120 -4.03 -19.02 -23.09
C GLY A 120 -3.85 -17.76 -22.28
N LEU A 121 -4.67 -16.72 -22.53
CA LEU A 121 -4.63 -15.47 -21.77
C LEU A 121 -5.01 -15.67 -20.29
N LEU A 122 -6.07 -16.45 -20.03
CA LEU A 122 -6.46 -16.75 -18.64
C LEU A 122 -5.40 -17.56 -17.90
N LEU A 123 -4.79 -18.55 -18.56
CA LEU A 123 -3.69 -19.32 -18.00
C LEU A 123 -2.46 -18.44 -17.73
N LEU A 124 -2.14 -17.52 -18.63
CA LEU A 124 -1.05 -16.56 -18.44
C LEU A 124 -1.29 -15.67 -17.21
N ILE A 125 -2.51 -15.12 -17.07
CA ILE A 125 -2.88 -14.31 -15.91
C ILE A 125 -2.79 -15.14 -14.63
N ALA A 126 -3.35 -16.34 -14.61
CA ALA A 126 -3.27 -17.27 -13.48
C ALA A 126 -1.82 -17.58 -13.10
N SER A 127 -0.97 -17.85 -14.10
CA SER A 127 0.47 -18.11 -13.88
C SER A 127 1.19 -16.92 -13.25
N ILE A 128 0.88 -15.70 -13.67
CA ILE A 128 1.46 -14.47 -13.08
C ILE A 128 1.06 -14.34 -11.59
N PHE A 129 -0.21 -14.60 -11.27
CA PHE A 129 -0.67 -14.57 -9.86
C PHE A 129 0.00 -15.66 -9.02
N VAL A 130 0.08 -16.89 -9.53
CA VAL A 130 0.76 -18.00 -8.83
C VAL A 130 2.23 -17.68 -8.62
N MET A 131 2.93 -17.21 -9.66
CA MET A 131 4.35 -16.83 -9.54
C MET A 131 4.54 -15.68 -8.56
N GLY A 132 3.69 -14.65 -8.61
CA GLY A 132 3.71 -13.54 -7.66
C GLY A 132 3.50 -14.00 -6.22
N THR A 133 2.54 -14.89 -5.99
CA THR A 133 2.29 -15.50 -4.68
C THR A 133 3.50 -16.29 -4.17
N ILE A 134 4.05 -17.18 -5.01
CA ILE A 134 5.24 -17.96 -4.66
C ILE A 134 6.40 -17.04 -4.28
N ARG A 135 6.66 -16.01 -5.09
CA ARG A 135 7.73 -15.05 -4.83
C ARG A 135 7.52 -14.28 -3.51
N THR A 136 6.28 -13.86 -3.24
CA THR A 136 5.95 -13.20 -1.97
C THR A 136 6.25 -14.11 -0.77
N PHE A 137 5.89 -15.39 -0.85
CA PHE A 137 6.15 -16.32 0.25
C PHE A 137 7.63 -16.69 0.39
N LEU A 138 8.37 -16.83 -0.71
CA LEU A 138 9.77 -17.23 -0.67
C LEU A 138 10.74 -16.09 -0.34
N GLU A 139 10.43 -14.87 -0.77
CA GLU A 139 11.32 -13.71 -0.62
C GLU A 139 10.72 -12.69 0.37
N GLY A 140 9.47 -12.25 0.14
CA GLY A 140 8.87 -11.15 0.89
C GLY A 140 8.54 -11.49 2.34
N VAL A 141 8.07 -12.70 2.63
CA VAL A 141 7.73 -13.10 4.01
C VAL A 141 9.00 -13.22 4.88
N PRO A 142 10.08 -13.92 4.47
CA PRO A 142 11.32 -13.96 5.23
C PRO A 142 11.94 -12.57 5.45
N GLU A 143 11.92 -11.72 4.44
CA GLU A 143 12.42 -10.34 4.56
C GLU A 143 11.63 -9.53 5.59
N ALA A 144 10.29 -9.61 5.54
CA ALA A 144 9.42 -8.95 6.51
C ALA A 144 9.63 -9.50 7.94
N GLN A 145 9.82 -10.83 8.10
CA GLN A 145 10.12 -11.42 9.39
C GLN A 145 11.47 -10.95 9.93
N ALA A 146 12.50 -10.88 9.09
CA ALA A 146 13.81 -10.36 9.48
C ALA A 146 13.75 -8.86 9.85
N ALA A 147 12.92 -8.06 9.15
CA ALA A 147 12.69 -6.67 9.51
C ALA A 147 12.00 -6.53 10.86
N ASN A 148 10.96 -7.32 11.11
CA ASN A 148 10.26 -7.33 12.41
C ASN A 148 11.20 -7.75 13.55
N ALA A 149 12.03 -8.78 13.35
CA ALA A 149 13.00 -9.22 14.36
C ALA A 149 14.02 -8.12 14.71
N ARG A 150 14.45 -7.32 13.71
CA ARG A 150 15.33 -6.16 13.97
C ARG A 150 14.62 -5.06 14.76
N GLU A 151 13.35 -4.76 14.45
CA GLU A 151 12.57 -3.80 15.24
C GLU A 151 12.36 -4.27 16.70
N ASP A 152 12.11 -5.56 16.91
CA ASP A 152 11.98 -6.13 18.26
C ASP A 152 13.31 -6.05 19.02
N SER A 153 14.45 -6.29 18.35
CA SER A 153 15.79 -6.11 18.90
C SER A 153 16.05 -4.67 19.30
N LEU A 154 15.73 -3.71 18.42
CA LEU A 154 15.84 -2.28 18.70
C LEU A 154 15.00 -1.88 19.93
N VAL A 155 13.77 -2.36 20.03
CA VAL A 155 12.92 -2.09 21.20
C VAL A 155 13.54 -2.62 22.48
N GLN A 156 14.13 -3.85 22.47
CA GLN A 156 14.80 -4.41 23.63
C GLN A 156 16.03 -3.59 24.04
N ASP A 157 16.83 -3.14 23.08
CA ASP A 157 18.01 -2.31 23.33
C ASP A 157 17.63 -0.96 23.90
N LEU A 158 16.60 -0.31 23.36
CA LEU A 158 16.08 0.96 23.88
C LEU A 158 15.56 0.81 25.32
N LEU A 159 14.82 -0.26 25.60
CA LEU A 159 14.33 -0.52 26.95
C LEU A 159 15.49 -0.82 27.95
N ARG A 160 16.54 -1.50 27.47
CA ARG A 160 17.73 -1.82 28.29
C ARG A 160 18.48 -0.54 28.71
N VAL A 161 18.58 0.44 27.84
CA VAL A 161 19.20 1.73 28.17
C VAL A 161 18.25 2.72 28.84
N GLY A 162 16.95 2.35 29.02
CA GLY A 162 15.95 3.18 29.68
C GLY A 162 15.36 4.26 28.77
N ALA A 163 15.54 4.19 27.46
CA ALA A 163 15.00 5.13 26.47
C ALA A 163 13.51 4.87 26.21
N THR A 164 12.65 5.24 27.17
CA THR A 164 11.20 4.99 27.09
C THR A 164 10.39 6.20 26.57
N ARG A 165 10.99 7.37 26.52
CA ARG A 165 10.40 8.60 25.96
C ARG A 165 11.36 9.13 24.92
N ILE A 166 10.92 9.11 23.64
CA ILE A 166 11.82 9.32 22.53
C ILE A 166 11.26 10.31 21.51
N TYR A 167 12.17 10.95 20.82
CA TYR A 167 11.91 11.68 19.58
C TYR A 167 12.48 10.88 18.40
N SER A 168 11.73 10.77 17.31
CA SER A 168 12.20 10.11 16.09
C SER A 168 11.45 10.63 14.86
N GLU A 169 11.70 10.07 13.70
CA GLU A 169 10.87 10.31 12.51
C GLU A 169 9.50 9.61 12.63
N TYR A 170 8.55 10.06 11.83
CA TYR A 170 7.16 9.59 11.86
C TYR A 170 7.02 8.06 11.75
N TRP A 171 7.68 7.42 10.79
CA TRP A 171 7.53 5.99 10.57
C TRP A 171 8.19 5.16 11.67
N THR A 172 9.35 5.57 12.13
CA THR A 172 10.06 4.95 13.25
C THR A 172 9.23 5.05 14.54
N CYS A 173 8.67 6.23 14.84
CA CYS A 173 7.77 6.40 15.99
C CYS A 173 6.62 5.40 15.99
N ASN A 174 5.89 5.29 14.87
CA ASN A 174 4.74 4.39 14.81
C ASN A 174 5.14 2.91 15.00
N ARG A 175 6.29 2.48 14.44
CA ARG A 175 6.80 1.12 14.59
C ARG A 175 7.22 0.84 16.03
N LEU A 176 7.99 1.74 16.65
CA LEU A 176 8.47 1.55 18.03
C LEU A 176 7.32 1.52 19.04
N ILE A 177 6.32 2.38 18.90
CA ILE A 177 5.13 2.37 19.74
C ILE A 177 4.41 1.02 19.61
N PHE A 178 4.20 0.54 18.38
CA PHE A 178 3.51 -0.71 18.09
C PHE A 178 4.30 -1.92 18.63
N HIS A 179 5.56 -2.08 18.27
CA HIS A 179 6.39 -3.22 18.68
C HIS A 179 6.66 -3.25 20.19
N SER A 180 6.76 -2.08 20.83
CA SER A 180 6.96 -2.00 22.28
C SER A 180 5.66 -2.16 23.09
N GLN A 181 4.47 -2.25 22.42
CA GLN A 181 3.17 -2.22 23.09
C GLN A 181 3.03 -0.99 24.02
N GLU A 182 3.36 0.17 23.49
CA GLU A 182 3.33 1.48 24.19
C GLU A 182 4.27 1.60 25.41
N ARG A 183 5.19 0.65 25.63
CA ARG A 183 6.24 0.83 26.65
C ARG A 183 7.20 1.95 26.27
N ILE A 184 7.42 2.15 24.98
CA ILE A 184 8.13 3.29 24.42
C ILE A 184 7.09 4.24 23.84
N ILE A 185 7.11 5.49 24.30
CA ILE A 185 6.28 6.58 23.75
C ILE A 185 7.16 7.47 22.91
N CYS A 186 6.73 7.72 21.68
CA CYS A 186 7.48 8.49 20.70
C CYS A 186 6.68 9.69 20.20
N SER A 187 7.37 10.82 19.98
CA SER A 187 6.84 11.99 19.27
C SER A 187 7.66 12.25 18.02
N ALA A 188 6.93 12.45 16.92
CA ALA A 188 7.57 12.62 15.61
C ALA A 188 8.21 13.99 15.44
N LEU A 189 9.39 13.99 14.80
CA LEU A 189 10.11 15.18 14.35
C LEU A 189 10.15 15.23 12.81
N ASP A 190 10.20 16.45 12.28
CA ASP A 190 10.53 16.69 10.88
C ASP A 190 12.04 16.69 10.61
N ASP A 191 12.47 16.96 9.37
CA ASP A 191 13.87 17.02 8.97
C ASP A 191 14.67 18.15 9.64
N GLN A 192 13.97 19.14 10.23
CA GLN A 192 14.57 20.26 10.96
C GLN A 192 14.46 20.08 12.48
N LEU A 193 14.17 18.86 12.95
CA LEU A 193 13.96 18.51 14.36
C LEU A 193 12.81 19.28 15.04
N LYS A 194 11.92 19.88 14.26
CA LYS A 194 10.70 20.49 14.75
C LYS A 194 9.60 19.44 14.93
N PRO A 195 8.57 19.73 15.75
CA PRO A 195 7.45 18.81 15.93
C PRO A 195 6.79 18.47 14.60
N GLY A 196 6.89 17.21 14.20
CA GLY A 196 6.30 16.64 13.00
C GLY A 196 4.82 16.29 13.18
N PHE A 197 4.30 15.40 12.33
CA PHE A 197 2.94 14.91 12.44
C PHE A 197 2.86 13.70 13.38
N ASP A 198 2.07 13.79 14.45
CA ASP A 198 1.77 12.67 15.34
C ASP A 198 0.33 12.18 15.10
N ARG A 199 0.13 10.87 14.97
CA ARG A 199 -1.23 10.29 14.87
C ARG A 199 -2.04 10.47 16.15
N TYR A 200 -1.37 10.42 17.30
CA TYR A 200 -1.99 10.56 18.61
C TYR A 200 -1.30 11.67 19.39
N MET A 201 -1.89 12.86 19.36
CA MET A 201 -1.33 14.08 19.93
C MET A 201 -0.92 13.99 21.41
N PRO A 202 -1.61 13.24 22.28
CA PRO A 202 -1.19 13.09 23.69
C PRO A 202 0.25 12.57 23.86
N TYR A 203 0.77 11.74 22.94
CA TYR A 203 2.16 11.25 23.04
C TYR A 203 3.17 12.38 22.98
N ARG A 204 2.94 13.41 22.19
CA ARG A 204 3.79 14.61 22.13
C ARG A 204 3.92 15.28 23.50
N SER A 205 2.81 15.43 24.20
CA SER A 205 2.79 16.03 25.54
C SER A 205 3.57 15.19 26.54
N ILE A 206 3.43 13.85 26.48
CA ILE A 206 4.14 12.92 27.34
C ILE A 206 5.64 12.97 27.11
N VAL A 207 6.09 12.95 25.83
CA VAL A 207 7.52 13.02 25.51
C VAL A 207 8.11 14.38 25.87
N LYS A 208 7.36 15.47 25.59
CA LYS A 208 7.80 16.84 25.95
C LYS A 208 7.92 17.06 27.45
N ALA A 209 7.10 16.40 28.26
CA ALA A 209 7.15 16.48 29.71
C ALA A 209 8.22 15.57 30.34
N ALA A 210 8.85 14.71 29.56
CA ALA A 210 9.93 13.85 30.05
C ALA A 210 11.19 14.69 30.37
N LEU A 211 11.84 14.40 31.48
CA LEU A 211 13.07 15.11 31.90
C LEU A 211 14.23 14.87 30.93
N HIS A 212 14.36 13.66 30.40
CA HIS A 212 15.48 13.22 29.57
C HIS A 212 14.98 12.40 28.37
N PRO A 213 14.27 13.01 27.41
CA PRO A 213 13.85 12.29 26.23
C PRO A 213 15.06 11.94 25.36
N ALA A 214 15.11 10.71 24.86
CA ALA A 214 16.14 10.27 23.93
C ALA A 214 15.76 10.60 22.49
N TYR A 215 16.75 10.66 21.59
CA TYR A 215 16.55 10.78 20.15
C TYR A 215 16.96 9.47 19.50
N VAL A 216 16.08 8.90 18.67
CA VAL A 216 16.31 7.67 17.91
C VAL A 216 16.16 7.99 16.44
N LEU A 217 17.25 8.14 15.72
CA LEU A 217 17.26 8.65 14.36
C LEU A 217 17.87 7.62 13.42
N PRO A 218 17.25 7.35 12.24
CA PRO A 218 17.84 6.42 11.29
C PRO A 218 19.26 6.86 10.91
N LEU A 219 20.17 5.89 10.85
CA LEU A 219 21.58 6.14 10.56
C LEU A 219 21.72 6.89 9.22
N ASN A 220 22.56 7.92 9.19
CA ASN A 220 22.80 8.77 8.02
C ASN A 220 21.57 9.56 7.51
N SER A 221 20.45 9.59 8.25
CA SER A 221 19.29 10.41 7.90
C SER A 221 19.59 11.91 7.94
N VAL A 222 18.70 12.72 7.35
CA VAL A 222 18.78 14.19 7.43
C VAL A 222 18.66 14.64 8.87
N GLN A 223 17.73 14.04 9.63
CA GLN A 223 17.51 14.32 11.05
C GLN A 223 18.76 14.02 11.88
N ALA A 224 19.43 12.88 11.67
CA ALA A 224 20.65 12.52 12.39
C ALA A 224 21.77 13.55 12.14
N LYS A 225 21.96 13.97 10.88
CA LYS A 225 22.95 14.99 10.52
C LYS A 225 22.61 16.37 11.09
N THR A 226 21.34 16.74 11.11
CA THR A 226 20.88 18.00 11.70
C THR A 226 21.11 17.97 13.20
N PHE A 227 20.74 16.87 13.88
CA PHE A 227 20.94 16.70 15.31
C PHE A 227 22.41 16.79 15.71
N GLN A 228 23.30 16.10 14.98
CA GLN A 228 24.75 16.19 15.25
C GLN A 228 25.28 17.61 15.11
N ARG A 229 24.84 18.40 14.13
CA ARG A 229 25.23 19.81 13.99
C ARG A 229 24.74 20.67 15.15
N GLU A 230 23.50 20.46 15.60
CA GLU A 230 22.94 21.22 16.73
C GLU A 230 23.63 20.85 18.05
N MET A 231 23.91 19.56 18.27
CA MET A 231 24.67 19.10 19.45
C MET A 231 26.05 19.76 19.55
N LEU A 232 26.78 19.85 18.44
CA LEU A 232 28.11 20.50 18.41
C LEU A 232 28.02 21.97 18.79
N SER A 233 26.86 22.62 18.60
CA SER A 233 26.64 24.02 18.91
C SER A 233 26.21 24.30 20.36
N GLN A 234 25.62 23.31 21.07
CA GLN A 234 24.91 23.52 22.33
C GLN A 234 25.62 23.01 23.60
N TYR A 235 26.81 22.39 23.46
CA TYR A 235 27.58 21.83 24.61
C TYR A 235 26.78 20.82 25.47
N VAL A 236 25.71 20.17 24.91
CA VAL A 236 24.94 19.19 25.64
C VAL A 236 25.60 17.83 25.52
N HIS A 237 25.81 17.15 26.66
CA HIS A 237 26.40 15.82 26.69
C HIS A 237 25.32 14.76 26.52
N TYR A 238 25.48 13.94 25.48
CA TYR A 238 24.64 12.77 25.21
C TYR A 238 25.52 11.52 25.20
N ARG A 239 24.95 10.42 25.71
CA ARG A 239 25.46 9.08 25.42
C ARG A 239 24.97 8.68 24.04
N HIS A 240 25.89 8.28 23.19
CA HIS A 240 25.58 7.84 21.83
C HIS A 240 25.71 6.31 21.75
N TYR A 241 24.64 5.66 21.23
CA TYR A 241 24.60 4.26 20.90
C TYR A 241 24.20 4.08 19.45
N VAL A 242 24.57 2.93 18.86
CA VAL A 242 24.12 2.55 17.54
C VAL A 242 23.43 1.20 17.67
N PHE A 243 22.11 1.15 17.44
CA PHE A 243 21.33 -0.07 17.52
C PHE A 243 20.56 -0.28 16.21
N GLU A 244 20.67 -1.46 15.60
CA GLU A 244 19.89 -1.91 14.44
C GLU A 244 19.75 -0.85 13.30
N GLY A 245 20.81 -0.07 13.06
CA GLY A 245 20.82 0.97 12.03
C GLY A 245 20.22 2.30 12.45
N TYR A 246 20.13 2.54 13.76
CA TYR A 246 19.71 3.81 14.33
C TYR A 246 20.80 4.41 15.22
N ASP A 247 20.98 5.74 15.11
CA ASP A 247 21.70 6.55 16.07
C ASP A 247 20.76 6.85 17.24
N VAL A 248 21.19 6.48 18.46
CA VAL A 248 20.43 6.72 19.70
C VAL A 248 21.21 7.69 20.57
N TYR A 249 20.66 8.85 20.81
CA TYR A 249 21.24 9.88 21.67
C TYR A 249 20.40 10.01 22.93
N GLN A 250 20.99 9.68 24.06
CA GLN A 250 20.37 9.78 25.39
C GLN A 250 21.07 10.86 26.20
N PRO A 251 20.35 11.85 26.75
CA PRO A 251 20.95 12.84 27.62
C PRO A 251 21.68 12.21 28.79
N ASP A 252 22.89 12.69 29.10
CA ASP A 252 23.64 12.16 30.23
C ASP A 252 23.11 12.76 31.55
N THR A 253 22.51 11.88 32.37
CA THR A 253 21.94 12.27 33.68
C THR A 253 23.00 12.54 34.76
N ASN A 254 24.26 12.23 34.46
CA ASN A 254 25.35 12.39 35.42
C ASN A 254 26.07 13.76 35.38
N VAL A 255 25.70 14.65 34.48
CA VAL A 255 26.16 16.03 34.53
C VAL A 255 25.31 16.75 35.56
N GLY A 256 25.82 16.85 36.79
CA GLY A 256 25.13 17.48 37.90
C GLY A 256 24.56 18.82 37.50
N SER A 257 23.27 19.04 37.82
CA SER A 257 22.70 20.37 37.85
C SER A 257 23.64 21.31 38.64
N PRO A 258 23.96 22.48 38.09
CA PRO A 258 24.74 23.47 38.78
C PRO A 258 24.07 23.94 40.06
#